data_0c2e353facb9c9c51f99441b5fd5cd70
#
_entry.id   0c2e353facb9c9c51f99441b5fd5cd70
#
_cell.length_a   1.000
_cell.length_b   1.000
_cell.length_c   1.000
_cell.angle_alpha   90.00
_cell.angle_beta   90.00
_cell.angle_gamma   90.00
#
_symmetry.space_group_name_H-M   'P 1'
#
loop_
_entity.id
_entity.type
_entity.pdbx_description
1 polymer ?
#
loop_
_entity_poly.entity_id
_entity_poly.type
_entity_poly.pdbx_seq_one_letter_code
_entity_poly.pdbx_strand_id
1 'polypeptide(L)'
;MIQVDNISKAFNSVTVLEGISVTLEKGKTNLIIGRSGSGKTVLTKCIVGLYEVDRGAIFFDNRDFVSMNFKARKEIRREIGMMFQGGALFDSLTVEENVSFPLNMFTDMTAPEKLERTNFCLKRVNLENANRLYPAELSGGMKKRVAIARAIVMNPKYLFCDEPNSGLDPMTALLIDDLISEITHEFEITTVINTHDMNSVMEIGEKVVFIHEGRKGWEGTNEEILDSDNKDLNDFVFASNFAKKIKALTRSEDHPPAK
;
A
#
# COMPACT_ATOMS: atom_id res chain seq x y z
N MET A 1 11.64 0.99 -7.81
CA MET A 1 11.35 2.40 -7.50
C MET A 1 10.25 2.94 -8.41
N ILE A 2 9.31 3.73 -7.88
CA ILE A 2 8.29 4.40 -8.69
C ILE A 2 8.47 5.90 -8.53
N GLN A 3 8.52 6.62 -9.66
CA GLN A 3 8.58 8.10 -9.66
C GLN A 3 7.28 8.63 -10.27
N VAL A 4 6.64 9.52 -9.56
CA VAL A 4 5.46 10.26 -10.00
C VAL A 4 5.91 11.71 -10.21
N ASP A 5 5.70 12.23 -11.39
CA ASP A 5 6.15 13.58 -11.77
C ASP A 5 4.97 14.44 -12.20
N ASN A 6 4.65 15.42 -11.37
CA ASN A 6 3.67 16.50 -11.62
C ASN A 6 2.32 16.01 -12.16
N ILE A 7 1.80 14.87 -11.62
CA ILE A 7 0.53 14.33 -12.08
C ILE A 7 -0.67 15.15 -11.59
N SER A 8 -1.65 15.29 -12.48
CA SER A 8 -2.95 15.89 -12.14
C SER A 8 -4.07 15.01 -12.68
N LYS A 9 -5.21 14.99 -11.96
CA LYS A 9 -6.40 14.23 -12.34
C LYS A 9 -7.68 14.96 -11.95
N ALA A 10 -8.58 15.09 -12.91
CA ALA A 10 -9.92 15.63 -12.70
C ALA A 10 -11.00 14.64 -13.14
N PHE A 11 -12.18 14.74 -12.56
CA PHE A 11 -13.40 14.04 -12.95
C PHE A 11 -14.53 15.07 -13.08
N ASN A 12 -15.22 15.07 -14.19
CA ASN A 12 -16.34 16.01 -14.45
C ASN A 12 -15.99 17.47 -14.10
N SER A 13 -14.80 17.93 -14.53
CA SER A 13 -14.26 19.28 -14.26
C SER A 13 -13.90 19.56 -12.80
N VAL A 14 -13.98 18.58 -11.89
CA VAL A 14 -13.51 18.69 -10.51
C VAL A 14 -12.10 18.10 -10.41
N THR A 15 -11.13 18.94 -10.10
CA THR A 15 -9.74 18.50 -9.88
C THR A 15 -9.65 17.75 -8.56
N VAL A 16 -9.18 16.49 -8.62
CA VAL A 16 -9.00 15.61 -7.46
C VAL A 16 -7.53 15.48 -7.07
N LEU A 17 -6.63 15.52 -8.06
CA LEU A 17 -5.18 15.57 -7.83
C LEU A 17 -4.60 16.73 -8.62
N GLU A 18 -3.69 17.47 -7.99
CA GLU A 18 -3.07 18.65 -8.61
C GLU A 18 -1.56 18.67 -8.35
N GLY A 19 -0.78 18.43 -9.41
CA GLY A 19 0.66 18.62 -9.41
C GLY A 19 1.41 17.72 -8.42
N ILE A 20 0.98 16.46 -8.25
CA ILE A 20 1.63 15.51 -7.32
C ILE A 20 2.96 15.04 -7.90
N SER A 21 4.05 15.28 -7.15
CA SER A 21 5.37 14.71 -7.43
C SER A 21 5.89 13.99 -6.20
N VAL A 22 6.25 12.69 -6.35
CA VAL A 22 6.75 11.85 -5.27
C VAL A 22 7.60 10.72 -5.82
N THR A 23 8.61 10.33 -5.05
CA THR A 23 9.40 9.10 -5.29
C THR A 23 9.04 8.07 -4.25
N LEU A 24 8.60 6.88 -4.69
CA LEU A 24 8.31 5.73 -3.86
C LEU A 24 9.51 4.78 -3.95
N GLU A 25 10.16 4.57 -2.83
CA GLU A 25 11.49 3.95 -2.77
C GLU A 25 11.42 2.43 -2.83
N LYS A 26 12.38 1.81 -3.52
CA LYS A 26 12.52 0.36 -3.61
C LYS A 26 12.95 -0.23 -2.26
N GLY A 27 12.43 -1.40 -1.91
CA GLY A 27 12.78 -2.13 -0.68
C GLY A 27 12.27 -1.47 0.59
N LYS A 28 11.35 -0.49 0.45
CA LYS A 28 10.76 0.24 1.56
C LYS A 28 9.24 0.20 1.55
N THR A 29 8.67 0.37 2.72
CA THR A 29 7.25 0.65 2.91
C THR A 29 7.00 2.15 2.72
N ASN A 30 6.36 2.48 1.60
CA ASN A 30 5.98 3.85 1.26
C ASN A 30 4.50 4.06 1.61
N LEU A 31 4.21 4.86 2.61
CA LEU A 31 2.84 5.11 3.06
C LEU A 31 2.29 6.40 2.45
N ILE A 32 1.10 6.31 1.87
CA ILE A 32 0.34 7.47 1.41
C ILE A 32 -0.78 7.70 2.43
N ILE A 33 -0.68 8.80 3.16
CA ILE A 33 -1.59 9.13 4.26
C ILE A 33 -2.43 10.38 3.96
N GLY A 34 -3.51 10.56 4.69
CA GLY A 34 -4.40 11.73 4.56
C GLY A 34 -5.85 11.40 4.88
N ARG A 35 -6.69 12.42 5.00
CA ARG A 35 -8.11 12.27 5.32
C ARG A 35 -8.85 11.46 4.25
N SER A 36 -10.00 10.89 4.61
CA SER A 36 -10.91 10.31 3.61
C SER A 36 -11.28 11.38 2.59
N GLY A 37 -11.26 11.01 1.29
CA GLY A 37 -11.51 11.96 0.20
C GLY A 37 -10.33 12.86 -0.20
N SER A 38 -9.15 12.77 0.44
CA SER A 38 -8.00 13.61 0.08
C SER A 38 -7.35 13.28 -1.27
N GLY A 39 -7.73 12.16 -1.92
CA GLY A 39 -7.19 11.75 -3.22
C GLY A 39 -6.27 10.54 -3.20
N LYS A 40 -5.94 9.92 -2.05
CA LYS A 40 -5.02 8.76 -1.93
C LYS A 40 -5.35 7.61 -2.89
N THR A 41 -6.57 7.10 -2.84
CA THR A 41 -7.02 6.00 -3.70
C THR A 41 -7.01 6.39 -5.18
N VAL A 42 -7.30 7.67 -5.51
CA VAL A 42 -7.22 8.16 -6.89
C VAL A 42 -5.76 8.19 -7.34
N LEU A 43 -4.84 8.67 -6.49
CA LEU A 43 -3.40 8.67 -6.76
C LEU A 43 -2.90 7.25 -7.04
N THR A 44 -3.20 6.29 -6.16
CA THR A 44 -2.84 4.88 -6.36
C THR A 44 -3.42 4.32 -7.65
N LYS A 45 -4.70 4.57 -7.95
CA LYS A 45 -5.33 4.12 -9.20
C LYS A 45 -4.71 4.75 -10.45
N CYS A 46 -4.22 5.99 -10.38
CA CYS A 46 -3.43 6.60 -11.44
C CYS A 46 -2.08 5.90 -11.60
N ILE A 47 -1.36 5.63 -10.49
CA ILE A 47 -0.06 4.98 -10.53
C ILE A 47 -0.16 3.60 -11.19
N VAL A 48 -1.12 2.77 -10.80
CA VAL A 48 -1.29 1.42 -11.38
C VAL A 48 -1.98 1.43 -12.76
N GLY A 49 -2.38 2.60 -13.26
CA GLY A 49 -2.99 2.79 -14.58
C GLY A 49 -4.43 2.31 -14.67
N LEU A 50 -5.18 2.29 -13.57
CA LEU A 50 -6.64 2.12 -13.57
C LEU A 50 -7.35 3.42 -13.95
N TYR A 51 -6.72 4.56 -13.69
CA TYR A 51 -7.14 5.86 -14.21
C TYR A 51 -5.99 6.47 -15.03
N GLU A 52 -6.33 7.02 -16.20
CA GLU A 52 -5.39 7.82 -16.98
C GLU A 52 -5.17 9.16 -16.27
N VAL A 53 -3.92 9.60 -16.21
CA VAL A 53 -3.57 10.95 -15.72
C VAL A 53 -3.89 11.99 -16.79
N ASP A 54 -4.32 13.18 -16.38
CA ASP A 54 -4.61 14.26 -17.31
C ASP A 54 -3.34 15.07 -17.66
N ARG A 55 -2.36 15.08 -16.74
CA ARG A 55 -1.04 15.69 -16.91
C ARG A 55 0.01 14.95 -16.10
N GLY A 56 1.29 15.12 -16.47
CA GLY A 56 2.46 14.58 -15.79
C GLY A 56 2.84 13.18 -16.28
N ALA A 57 3.79 12.56 -15.59
CA ALA A 57 4.35 11.26 -15.94
C ALA A 57 4.49 10.35 -14.73
N ILE A 58 4.53 9.03 -14.97
CA ILE A 58 4.75 8.00 -13.95
C ILE A 58 5.81 7.04 -14.50
N PHE A 59 6.86 6.83 -13.72
CA PHE A 59 7.97 5.96 -14.13
C PHE A 59 8.10 4.77 -13.18
N PHE A 60 8.19 3.57 -13.75
CA PHE A 60 8.53 2.34 -13.05
C PHE A 60 9.96 1.93 -13.43
N ASP A 61 10.92 2.09 -12.53
CA ASP A 61 12.35 1.87 -12.79
C ASP A 61 12.80 2.53 -14.11
N ASN A 62 12.58 3.84 -14.25
CA ASN A 62 12.86 4.66 -15.44
C ASN A 62 12.03 4.35 -16.70
N ARG A 63 11.03 3.45 -16.62
CA ARG A 63 10.10 3.16 -17.73
C ARG A 63 8.89 4.09 -17.65
N ASP A 64 8.73 5.02 -18.60
CA ASP A 64 7.60 5.97 -18.66
C ASP A 64 6.29 5.24 -18.96
N PHE A 65 5.55 4.93 -17.90
CA PHE A 65 4.29 4.18 -17.96
C PHE A 65 3.17 4.93 -18.70
N VAL A 66 3.14 6.27 -18.60
CA VAL A 66 2.08 7.08 -19.20
C VAL A 66 2.18 7.09 -20.71
N SER A 67 3.41 7.16 -21.26
CA SER A 67 3.65 7.16 -22.71
C SER A 67 3.55 5.76 -23.35
N MET A 68 3.52 4.69 -22.54
CA MET A 68 3.48 3.31 -23.04
C MET A 68 2.18 2.97 -23.74
N ASN A 69 2.27 2.17 -24.81
CA ASN A 69 1.12 1.52 -25.41
C ASN A 69 0.55 0.41 -24.50
N PHE A 70 -0.64 -0.08 -24.84
CA PHE A 70 -1.35 -1.09 -24.05
C PHE A 70 -0.51 -2.35 -23.76
N LYS A 71 0.26 -2.85 -24.76
CA LYS A 71 1.08 -4.06 -24.61
C LYS A 71 2.22 -3.85 -23.59
N ALA A 72 2.92 -2.74 -23.67
CA ALA A 72 3.99 -2.41 -22.73
C ALA A 72 3.46 -2.17 -21.30
N ARG A 73 2.31 -1.49 -21.15
CA ARG A 73 1.66 -1.33 -19.83
C ARG A 73 1.22 -2.66 -19.23
N LYS A 74 0.81 -3.64 -20.05
CA LYS A 74 0.45 -4.98 -19.58
C LYS A 74 1.64 -5.68 -18.91
N GLU A 75 2.85 -5.52 -19.44
CA GLU A 75 4.06 -6.09 -18.82
C GLU A 75 4.37 -5.45 -17.47
N ILE A 76 4.25 -4.11 -17.34
CA ILE A 76 4.39 -3.44 -16.04
C ILE A 76 3.33 -3.95 -15.04
N ARG A 77 2.07 -4.10 -15.47
CA ARG A 77 0.99 -4.57 -14.59
C ARG A 77 1.21 -6.00 -14.08
N ARG A 78 1.92 -6.85 -14.81
CA ARG A 78 2.32 -8.18 -14.33
C ARG A 78 3.35 -8.13 -13.20
N GLU A 79 4.10 -7.03 -13.11
CA GLU A 79 5.07 -6.79 -12.03
C GLU A 79 4.42 -6.14 -10.80
N ILE A 80 3.10 -5.85 -10.85
CA ILE A 80 2.34 -5.22 -9.78
C ILE A 80 1.48 -6.25 -9.07
N GLY A 81 1.68 -6.41 -7.76
CA GLY A 81 0.75 -7.05 -6.86
C GLY A 81 -0.20 -6.01 -6.24
N MET A 82 -1.47 -6.35 -6.10
CA MET A 82 -2.44 -5.42 -5.52
C MET A 82 -3.36 -6.11 -4.51
N MET A 83 -3.41 -5.54 -3.30
CA MET A 83 -4.36 -5.85 -2.27
C MET A 83 -5.38 -4.71 -2.19
N PHE A 84 -6.60 -4.98 -2.61
CA PHE A 84 -7.71 -4.01 -2.56
C PHE A 84 -8.30 -3.91 -1.15
N GLN A 85 -8.94 -2.79 -0.86
CA GLN A 85 -9.73 -2.62 0.35
C GLN A 85 -10.75 -3.78 0.47
N GLY A 86 -10.84 -4.37 1.67
CA GLY A 86 -11.68 -5.55 1.88
C GLY A 86 -11.11 -6.89 1.37
N GLY A 87 -9.92 -6.88 0.73
CA GLY A 87 -9.26 -8.08 0.18
C GLY A 87 -9.77 -8.47 -1.21
N ALA A 88 -11.01 -8.17 -1.58
CA ALA A 88 -11.65 -8.50 -2.87
C ALA A 88 -11.40 -9.97 -3.30
N LEU A 89 -11.59 -10.91 -2.39
CA LEU A 89 -11.53 -12.34 -2.69
C LEU A 89 -12.76 -12.75 -3.49
N PHE A 90 -12.60 -13.73 -4.37
CA PHE A 90 -13.71 -14.36 -5.07
C PHE A 90 -14.40 -15.34 -4.12
N ASP A 91 -15.63 -15.06 -3.72
CA ASP A 91 -16.37 -15.88 -2.74
C ASP A 91 -16.67 -17.30 -3.23
N SER A 92 -16.75 -17.49 -4.54
CA SER A 92 -16.97 -18.80 -5.19
C SER A 92 -15.71 -19.64 -5.36
N LEU A 93 -14.56 -19.11 -5.04
CA LEU A 93 -13.26 -19.80 -5.14
C LEU A 93 -12.71 -20.12 -3.75
N THR A 94 -12.03 -21.26 -3.64
CA THR A 94 -11.26 -21.62 -2.45
C THR A 94 -10.07 -20.68 -2.23
N VAL A 95 -9.41 -20.75 -1.09
CA VAL A 95 -8.17 -20.03 -0.79
C VAL A 95 -7.10 -20.33 -1.84
N GLU A 96 -6.88 -21.61 -2.17
CA GLU A 96 -5.91 -22.02 -3.19
C GLU A 96 -6.22 -21.39 -4.55
N GLU A 97 -7.48 -21.47 -4.98
CA GLU A 97 -7.93 -20.90 -6.25
C GLU A 97 -7.83 -19.37 -6.27
N ASN A 98 -8.14 -18.68 -5.17
CA ASN A 98 -7.94 -17.25 -5.03
C ASN A 98 -6.48 -16.85 -5.18
N VAL A 99 -5.56 -17.55 -4.50
CA VAL A 99 -4.12 -17.24 -4.54
C VAL A 99 -3.53 -17.61 -5.90
N SER A 100 -3.90 -18.75 -6.48
CA SER A 100 -3.41 -19.21 -7.79
C SER A 100 -4.03 -18.46 -8.98
N PHE A 101 -5.10 -17.68 -8.78
CA PHE A 101 -5.81 -17.01 -9.85
C PHE A 101 -4.89 -16.19 -10.79
N PRO A 102 -3.95 -15.34 -10.31
CA PRO A 102 -3.03 -14.63 -11.19
C PRO A 102 -2.11 -15.58 -11.99
N LEU A 103 -1.66 -16.68 -11.38
CA LEU A 103 -0.85 -17.67 -12.08
C LEU A 103 -1.62 -18.32 -13.23
N ASN A 104 -2.91 -18.60 -13.03
CA ASN A 104 -3.79 -19.16 -14.06
C ASN A 104 -4.01 -18.21 -15.25
N MET A 105 -4.04 -16.91 -14.97
CA MET A 105 -4.31 -15.88 -15.99
C MET A 105 -3.07 -15.43 -16.76
N PHE A 106 -1.88 -15.50 -16.15
CA PHE A 106 -0.71 -14.80 -16.67
C PHE A 106 0.53 -15.67 -16.85
N THR A 107 0.47 -16.97 -16.53
CA THR A 107 1.63 -17.88 -16.67
C THR A 107 1.24 -19.18 -17.38
N ASP A 108 2.24 -19.82 -17.99
CA ASP A 108 2.15 -21.15 -18.58
C ASP A 108 2.65 -22.26 -17.62
N MET A 109 2.75 -21.96 -16.31
CA MET A 109 3.15 -22.94 -15.29
C MET A 109 2.21 -24.15 -15.28
N THR A 110 2.76 -25.32 -15.03
CA THR A 110 1.98 -26.55 -14.82
C THR A 110 1.18 -26.50 -13.52
N ALA A 111 0.16 -27.35 -13.39
CA ALA A 111 -0.64 -27.40 -12.16
C ALA A 111 0.18 -27.69 -10.89
N PRO A 112 1.15 -28.62 -10.88
CA PRO A 112 2.05 -28.81 -9.74
C PRO A 112 2.87 -27.58 -9.37
N GLU A 113 3.45 -26.88 -10.35
CA GLU A 113 4.23 -25.66 -10.11
C GLU A 113 3.37 -24.53 -9.53
N LYS A 114 2.14 -24.36 -10.03
CA LYS A 114 1.18 -23.40 -9.47
C LYS A 114 0.81 -23.72 -8.03
N LEU A 115 0.59 -25.00 -7.72
CA LEU A 115 0.27 -25.46 -6.38
C LEU A 115 1.45 -25.22 -5.42
N GLU A 116 2.67 -25.56 -5.83
CA GLU A 116 3.88 -25.31 -5.05
C GLU A 116 4.04 -23.82 -4.74
N ARG A 117 3.91 -22.97 -5.77
CA ARG A 117 4.00 -21.52 -5.60
C ARG A 117 2.90 -20.95 -4.70
N THR A 118 1.67 -21.46 -4.83
CA THR A 118 0.54 -21.09 -3.98
C THR A 118 0.80 -21.46 -2.54
N ASN A 119 1.26 -22.70 -2.28
CA ASN A 119 1.58 -23.17 -0.94
C ASN A 119 2.74 -22.37 -0.30
N PHE A 120 3.76 -22.02 -1.10
CA PHE A 120 4.81 -21.12 -0.64
C PHE A 120 4.24 -19.76 -0.15
N CYS A 121 3.36 -19.14 -0.93
CA CYS A 121 2.75 -17.88 -0.55
C CYS A 121 1.83 -18.02 0.66
N LEU A 122 1.04 -19.08 0.76
CA LEU A 122 0.19 -19.35 1.92
C LEU A 122 1.02 -19.58 3.19
N LYS A 123 2.11 -20.30 3.09
CA LYS A 123 3.06 -20.47 4.20
C LYS A 123 3.64 -19.12 4.64
N ARG A 124 4.03 -18.28 3.67
CA ARG A 124 4.62 -16.97 3.96
C ARG A 124 3.68 -16.02 4.73
N VAL A 125 2.38 -16.19 4.54
CA VAL A 125 1.35 -15.44 5.28
C VAL A 125 0.77 -16.20 6.49
N ASN A 126 1.41 -17.28 6.95
CA ASN A 126 0.99 -18.11 8.07
C ASN A 126 -0.44 -18.68 7.91
N LEU A 127 -0.76 -19.19 6.73
CA LEU A 127 -2.04 -19.84 6.40
C LEU A 127 -1.86 -21.25 5.83
N GLU A 128 -0.94 -22.04 6.41
CA GLU A 128 -0.77 -23.43 6.04
C GLU A 128 -2.07 -24.22 6.30
N ASN A 129 -2.39 -25.14 5.39
CA ASN A 129 -3.59 -26.02 5.44
C ASN A 129 -4.95 -25.31 5.22
N ALA A 130 -4.97 -24.03 4.79
CA ALA A 130 -6.20 -23.30 4.50
C ALA A 130 -6.69 -23.47 3.04
N ASN A 131 -5.98 -24.23 2.19
CA ASN A 131 -6.19 -24.33 0.74
C ASN A 131 -7.65 -24.54 0.32
N ARG A 132 -8.35 -25.42 1.02
CA ARG A 132 -9.71 -25.85 0.66
C ARG A 132 -10.83 -25.00 1.26
N LEU A 133 -10.49 -24.08 2.15
CA LEU A 133 -11.48 -23.17 2.77
C LEU A 133 -11.97 -22.16 1.75
N TYR A 134 -13.21 -21.76 1.90
CA TYR A 134 -13.82 -20.65 1.17
C TYR A 134 -13.71 -19.34 1.97
N PRO A 135 -13.78 -18.16 1.32
CA PRO A 135 -13.74 -16.87 2.03
C PRO A 135 -14.76 -16.75 3.16
N ALA A 136 -15.95 -17.35 3.03
CA ALA A 136 -16.97 -17.33 4.07
C ALA A 136 -16.56 -18.03 5.38
N GLU A 137 -15.59 -18.97 5.30
CA GLU A 137 -15.08 -19.73 6.44
C GLU A 137 -13.88 -19.05 7.13
N LEU A 138 -13.42 -17.91 6.61
CA LEU A 138 -12.23 -17.21 7.08
C LEU A 138 -12.59 -16.06 8.03
N SER A 139 -11.75 -15.83 9.05
CA SER A 139 -11.77 -14.59 9.83
C SER A 139 -11.35 -13.38 8.98
N GLY A 140 -11.62 -12.15 9.46
CA GLY A 140 -11.19 -10.92 8.78
C GLY A 140 -9.68 -10.88 8.51
N GLY A 141 -8.87 -11.20 9.51
CA GLY A 141 -7.41 -11.27 9.38
C GLY A 141 -6.94 -12.36 8.39
N MET A 142 -7.57 -13.53 8.40
CA MET A 142 -7.27 -14.59 7.41
C MET A 142 -7.59 -14.13 5.99
N LYS A 143 -8.71 -13.45 5.75
CA LYS A 143 -9.05 -12.89 4.42
C LYS A 143 -7.99 -11.91 3.95
N LYS A 144 -7.48 -11.05 4.82
CA LYS A 144 -6.40 -10.11 4.50
C LYS A 144 -5.12 -10.83 4.13
N ARG A 145 -4.73 -11.87 4.88
CA ARG A 145 -3.55 -12.69 4.58
C ARG A 145 -3.67 -13.43 3.24
N VAL A 146 -4.84 -13.99 2.91
CA VAL A 146 -5.10 -14.58 1.59
C VAL A 146 -4.95 -13.54 0.48
N ALA A 147 -5.46 -12.32 0.68
CA ALA A 147 -5.32 -11.23 -0.29
C ALA A 147 -3.85 -10.83 -0.50
N ILE A 148 -3.04 -10.81 0.57
CA ILE A 148 -1.58 -10.58 0.48
C ILE A 148 -0.92 -11.73 -0.28
N ALA A 149 -1.22 -13.00 0.06
CA ALA A 149 -0.68 -14.17 -0.65
C ALA A 149 -0.97 -14.11 -2.15
N ARG A 150 -2.21 -13.77 -2.53
CA ARG A 150 -2.59 -13.56 -3.94
C ARG A 150 -1.82 -12.40 -4.58
N ALA A 151 -1.59 -11.32 -3.86
CA ALA A 151 -0.86 -10.17 -4.39
C ALA A 151 0.62 -10.49 -4.66
N ILE A 152 1.25 -11.35 -3.86
CA ILE A 152 2.68 -11.69 -4.00
C ILE A 152 2.95 -12.94 -4.85
N VAL A 153 1.92 -13.68 -5.30
CA VAL A 153 2.08 -14.96 -5.97
C VAL A 153 2.87 -14.89 -7.27
N MET A 154 2.80 -13.74 -7.96
CA MET A 154 3.51 -13.47 -9.23
C MET A 154 4.95 -12.93 -9.04
N ASN A 155 5.50 -12.93 -7.81
CA ASN A 155 6.77 -12.26 -7.51
C ASN A 155 6.82 -10.79 -7.97
N PRO A 156 5.90 -9.95 -7.49
CA PRO A 156 5.81 -8.58 -7.95
C PRO A 156 7.05 -7.77 -7.55
N LYS A 157 7.43 -6.78 -8.38
CA LYS A 157 8.41 -5.75 -8.04
C LYS A 157 7.78 -4.61 -7.25
N TYR A 158 6.47 -4.45 -7.37
CA TYR A 158 5.68 -3.36 -6.77
C TYR A 158 4.45 -3.96 -6.10
N LEU A 159 4.24 -3.64 -4.83
CA LEU A 159 3.08 -4.10 -4.06
C LEU A 159 2.25 -2.89 -3.64
N PHE A 160 0.97 -2.90 -3.95
CA PHE A 160 0.03 -1.87 -3.53
C PHE A 160 -0.99 -2.46 -2.55
N CYS A 161 -1.13 -1.82 -1.39
CA CYS A 161 -2.09 -2.20 -0.37
C CYS A 161 -3.02 -1.01 -0.07
N ASP A 162 -4.31 -1.16 -0.36
CA ASP A 162 -5.29 -0.13 -0.08
C ASP A 162 -6.03 -0.46 1.22
N GLU A 163 -5.77 0.29 2.28
CA GLU A 163 -6.34 0.12 3.63
C GLU A 163 -6.24 -1.34 4.14
N PRO A 164 -5.01 -1.92 4.24
CA PRO A 164 -4.84 -3.33 4.57
C PRO A 164 -5.45 -3.72 5.92
N ASN A 165 -5.45 -2.83 6.90
CA ASN A 165 -5.89 -3.06 8.27
C ASN A 165 -7.36 -2.71 8.53
N SER A 166 -8.07 -2.20 7.52
CA SER A 166 -9.47 -1.78 7.71
C SER A 166 -10.36 -2.91 8.25
N GLY A 167 -11.07 -2.64 9.35
CA GLY A 167 -12.01 -3.57 9.95
C GLY A 167 -11.38 -4.68 10.80
N LEU A 168 -10.10 -4.58 11.14
CA LEU A 168 -9.42 -5.49 12.06
C LEU A 168 -9.33 -4.91 13.46
N ASP A 169 -9.17 -5.78 14.45
CA ASP A 169 -8.78 -5.36 15.79
C ASP A 169 -7.29 -4.91 15.81
N PRO A 170 -6.87 -4.10 16.79
CA PRO A 170 -5.51 -3.51 16.81
C PRO A 170 -4.38 -4.55 16.76
N MET A 171 -4.52 -5.69 17.44
CA MET A 171 -3.48 -6.72 17.46
C MET A 171 -3.36 -7.41 16.09
N THR A 172 -4.49 -7.72 15.47
CA THR A 172 -4.50 -8.31 14.12
C THR A 172 -3.98 -7.31 13.08
N ALA A 173 -4.27 -6.01 13.24
CA ALA A 173 -3.77 -4.95 12.37
C ALA A 173 -2.23 -4.89 12.38
N LEU A 174 -1.61 -4.89 13.57
CA LEU A 174 -0.14 -4.93 13.72
C LEU A 174 0.47 -6.14 13.03
N LEU A 175 -0.12 -7.34 13.19
CA LEU A 175 0.38 -8.54 12.51
C LEU A 175 0.31 -8.46 10.98
N ILE A 176 -0.66 -7.72 10.42
CA ILE A 176 -0.72 -7.48 8.97
C ILE A 176 0.34 -6.47 8.54
N ASP A 177 0.59 -5.43 9.33
CA ASP A 177 1.63 -4.43 9.07
C ASP A 177 3.02 -5.07 9.08
N ASP A 178 3.34 -5.84 10.12
CA ASP A 178 4.60 -6.59 10.25
C ASP A 178 4.79 -7.53 9.04
N LEU A 179 3.75 -8.27 8.66
CA LEU A 179 3.80 -9.19 7.53
C LEU A 179 4.09 -8.46 6.21
N ILE A 180 3.48 -7.29 5.97
CA ILE A 180 3.72 -6.50 4.76
C ILE A 180 5.15 -5.94 4.79
N SER A 181 5.62 -5.46 5.92
CA SER A 181 6.99 -4.94 6.11
C SER A 181 8.03 -6.04 5.87
N GLU A 182 7.88 -7.21 6.48
CA GLU A 182 8.77 -8.35 6.29
C GLU A 182 8.84 -8.79 4.81
N ILE A 183 7.68 -8.90 4.13
CA ILE A 183 7.61 -9.26 2.70
C ILE A 183 8.32 -8.18 1.86
N THR A 184 8.15 -6.91 2.19
CA THR A 184 8.78 -5.79 1.50
C THR A 184 10.29 -5.90 1.53
N HIS A 185 10.87 -6.14 2.69
CA HIS A 185 12.32 -6.25 2.87
C HIS A 185 12.89 -7.56 2.30
N GLU A 186 12.23 -8.70 2.58
CA GLU A 186 12.68 -10.01 2.11
C GLU A 186 12.80 -10.08 0.59
N PHE A 187 11.83 -9.50 -0.13
CA PHE A 187 11.79 -9.55 -1.60
C PHE A 187 12.23 -8.23 -2.26
N GLU A 188 12.73 -7.26 -1.51
CA GLU A 188 13.12 -5.92 -1.99
C GLU A 188 12.04 -5.24 -2.85
N ILE A 189 10.78 -5.38 -2.46
CA ILE A 189 9.62 -4.83 -3.18
C ILE A 189 9.51 -3.32 -2.91
N THR A 190 9.08 -2.55 -3.92
CA THR A 190 8.56 -1.20 -3.68
C THR A 190 7.12 -1.33 -3.19
N THR A 191 6.90 -1.23 -1.88
CA THR A 191 5.55 -1.36 -1.32
C THR A 191 4.92 0.00 -1.10
N VAL A 192 3.67 0.15 -1.52
CA VAL A 192 2.87 1.38 -1.40
C VAL A 192 1.60 1.04 -0.62
N ILE A 193 1.41 1.70 0.51
CA ILE A 193 0.28 1.47 1.41
C ILE A 193 -0.54 2.75 1.52
N ASN A 194 -1.80 2.71 1.09
CA ASN A 194 -2.75 3.76 1.46
C ASN A 194 -3.30 3.45 2.84
N THR A 195 -3.18 4.38 3.77
CA THR A 195 -3.78 4.22 5.10
C THR A 195 -4.15 5.56 5.74
N HIS A 196 -5.06 5.51 6.68
CA HIS A 196 -5.36 6.59 7.61
C HIS A 196 -5.09 6.16 9.07
N ASP A 197 -4.57 4.93 9.27
CA ASP A 197 -4.21 4.41 10.59
C ASP A 197 -2.81 4.91 10.98
N MET A 198 -2.77 5.70 12.06
CA MET A 198 -1.52 6.27 12.56
C MET A 198 -0.61 5.25 13.23
N ASN A 199 -1.16 4.13 13.73
CA ASN A 199 -0.32 3.06 14.27
C ASN A 199 0.52 2.46 13.13
N SER A 200 -0.09 2.10 12.00
CA SER A 200 0.65 1.63 10.81
C SER A 200 1.72 2.63 10.36
N VAL A 201 1.39 3.95 10.41
CA VAL A 201 2.34 4.99 9.99
C VAL A 201 3.56 5.00 10.90
N MET A 202 3.37 4.91 12.21
CA MET A 202 4.48 4.96 13.18
C MET A 202 5.29 3.66 13.21
N GLU A 203 4.65 2.50 13.01
CA GLU A 203 5.31 1.20 13.08
C GLU A 203 6.12 0.86 11.81
N ILE A 204 5.52 1.03 10.64
CA ILE A 204 6.12 0.56 9.38
C ILE A 204 6.37 1.65 8.32
N GLY A 205 6.18 2.93 8.65
CA GLY A 205 6.25 4.04 7.68
C GLY A 205 7.69 4.50 7.43
N GLU A 206 8.47 3.81 6.59
CA GLU A 206 9.84 4.22 6.25
C GLU A 206 9.90 5.44 5.33
N LYS A 207 8.88 5.60 4.49
CA LYS A 207 8.63 6.78 3.66
C LYS A 207 7.15 7.12 3.78
N VAL A 208 6.85 8.33 4.19
CA VAL A 208 5.48 8.80 4.39
C VAL A 208 5.19 10.00 3.52
N VAL A 209 4.08 9.95 2.79
CA VAL A 209 3.61 11.01 1.89
C VAL A 209 2.22 11.44 2.35
N PHE A 210 2.08 12.67 2.79
CA PHE A 210 0.80 13.23 3.22
C PHE A 210 0.10 13.93 2.06
N ILE A 211 -1.09 13.44 1.73
CA ILE A 211 -1.96 14.04 0.71
C ILE A 211 -3.07 14.85 1.40
N HIS A 212 -3.10 16.12 1.09
CA HIS A 212 -4.09 17.06 1.59
C HIS A 212 -4.75 17.80 0.42
N GLU A 213 -6.06 17.75 0.33
CA GLU A 213 -6.86 18.41 -0.71
C GLU A 213 -6.32 18.22 -2.15
N GLY A 214 -5.96 16.98 -2.48
CA GLY A 214 -5.46 16.62 -3.80
C GLY A 214 -4.02 17.03 -4.09
N ARG A 215 -3.28 17.56 -3.13
CA ARG A 215 -1.87 17.97 -3.26
C ARG A 215 -0.97 17.23 -2.29
N LYS A 216 0.32 17.16 -2.60
CA LYS A 216 1.31 16.69 -1.62
C LYS A 216 1.54 17.78 -0.57
N GLY A 217 1.04 17.57 0.64
CA GLY A 217 1.19 18.51 1.75
C GLY A 217 2.52 18.35 2.48
N TRP A 218 3.06 17.11 2.54
CA TRP A 218 4.32 16.81 3.22
C TRP A 218 4.87 15.46 2.77
N GLU A 219 6.19 15.24 2.92
CA GLU A 219 6.82 13.94 2.82
C GLU A 219 8.05 13.86 3.76
N GLY A 220 8.32 12.65 4.28
CA GLY A 220 9.43 12.37 5.17
C GLY A 220 9.35 10.92 5.68
N THR A 221 9.96 10.64 6.82
CA THR A 221 9.88 9.35 7.54
C THR A 221 8.85 9.42 8.67
N ASN A 222 8.52 8.27 9.28
CA ASN A 222 7.67 8.24 10.47
C ASN A 222 8.27 9.02 11.65
N GLU A 223 9.58 8.99 11.82
CA GLU A 223 10.29 9.75 12.86
C GLU A 223 10.16 11.26 12.64
N GLU A 224 10.35 11.73 11.41
CA GLU A 224 10.25 13.15 11.05
C GLU A 224 8.83 13.75 11.19
N ILE A 225 7.79 12.91 11.28
CA ILE A 225 6.42 13.38 11.57
C ILE A 225 6.34 14.09 12.92
N LEU A 226 7.03 13.56 13.94
CA LEU A 226 6.99 14.09 15.31
C LEU A 226 7.56 15.51 15.37
N ASP A 227 8.59 15.80 14.58
CA ASP A 227 9.29 17.08 14.54
C ASP A 227 8.72 18.06 13.51
N SER A 228 7.78 17.60 12.68
CA SER A 228 7.21 18.43 11.64
C SER A 228 6.42 19.63 12.21
N ASP A 229 6.67 20.82 11.67
CA ASP A 229 5.88 22.03 11.93
C ASP A 229 4.73 22.23 10.92
N ASN A 230 4.53 21.28 9.99
CA ASN A 230 3.42 21.33 9.05
C ASN A 230 2.08 21.25 9.78
N LYS A 231 1.31 22.33 9.73
CA LYS A 231 0.05 22.46 10.47
C LYS A 231 -0.97 21.40 10.06
N ASP A 232 -1.16 21.22 8.75
CA ASP A 232 -2.20 20.31 8.22
C ASP A 232 -1.87 18.84 8.54
N LEU A 233 -0.59 18.47 8.47
CA LEU A 233 -0.09 17.17 8.92
C LEU A 233 -0.33 16.99 10.41
N ASN A 234 0.01 17.98 11.23
CA ASN A 234 -0.17 17.93 12.68
C ASN A 234 -1.64 17.82 13.07
N ASP A 235 -2.53 18.58 12.41
CA ASP A 235 -3.98 18.50 12.62
C ASP A 235 -4.58 17.17 12.19
N PHE A 236 -3.92 16.47 11.26
CA PHE A 236 -4.31 15.12 10.85
C PHE A 236 -3.77 14.04 11.78
N VAL A 237 -2.46 14.01 12.04
CA VAL A 237 -1.78 12.95 12.80
C VAL A 237 -2.12 13.04 14.30
N PHE A 238 -2.12 14.24 14.86
CA PHE A 238 -2.37 14.49 16.28
C PHE A 238 -3.78 15.01 16.56
N ALA A 239 -4.78 14.51 15.81
CA ALA A 239 -6.17 14.92 15.99
C ALA A 239 -6.72 14.61 17.39
N SER A 240 -6.26 13.52 18.04
CA SER A 240 -6.70 13.15 19.38
C SER A 240 -5.91 13.86 20.48
N ASN A 241 -6.56 14.09 21.63
CA ASN A 241 -5.89 14.67 22.80
C ASN A 241 -4.75 13.78 23.34
N PHE A 242 -4.87 12.46 23.17
CA PHE A 242 -3.83 11.52 23.55
C PHE A 242 -2.58 11.69 22.67
N ALA A 243 -2.74 11.72 21.34
CA ALA A 243 -1.65 11.93 20.40
C ALA A 243 -0.96 13.30 20.61
N LYS A 244 -1.71 14.37 20.91
CA LYS A 244 -1.14 15.68 21.28
C LYS A 244 -0.27 15.62 22.53
N LYS A 245 -0.68 14.85 23.54
CA LYS A 245 0.12 14.68 24.77
C LYS A 245 1.41 13.91 24.49
N ILE A 246 1.36 12.85 23.69
CA ILE A 246 2.57 12.10 23.28
C ILE A 246 3.55 13.04 22.60
N LYS A 247 3.12 13.77 21.57
CA LYS A 247 3.98 14.73 20.86
C LYS A 247 4.64 15.75 21.83
N ALA A 248 3.89 16.27 22.79
CA ALA A 248 4.41 17.24 23.76
C ALA A 248 5.48 16.62 24.67
N LEU A 249 5.31 15.35 25.08
CA LEU A 249 6.29 14.64 25.90
C LEU A 249 7.58 14.36 25.12
N THR A 250 7.50 13.85 23.90
CA THR A 250 8.67 13.57 23.06
C THR A 250 9.50 14.84 22.84
N ARG A 251 8.86 15.96 22.47
CA ARG A 251 9.55 17.26 22.29
C ARG A 251 10.20 17.80 23.58
N SER A 252 9.67 17.47 24.75
CA SER A 252 10.24 17.92 26.04
C SER A 252 11.45 17.10 26.47
N GLU A 253 11.56 15.84 26.03
CA GLU A 253 12.72 14.98 26.28
C GLU A 253 13.93 15.37 25.41
N ASP A 254 13.68 15.76 24.16
CA ASP A 254 14.73 16.18 23.23
C ASP A 254 15.25 17.61 23.49
N HIS A 255 14.46 18.45 24.16
CA HIS A 255 14.82 19.83 24.52
C HIS A 255 14.49 20.09 26.00
N PRO A 256 15.32 19.63 26.96
CA PRO A 256 15.10 19.95 28.37
C PRO A 256 15.19 21.47 28.56
N PRO A 257 14.29 22.07 29.39
CA PRO A 257 14.30 23.50 29.64
C PRO A 257 15.69 23.93 30.13
N ALA A 258 16.26 24.95 29.50
CA ALA A 258 17.52 25.55 29.92
C ALA A 258 17.40 25.94 31.40
N LYS A 259 18.32 25.41 32.23
CA LYS A 259 18.39 25.72 33.65
C LYS A 259 18.85 27.14 33.88
#